data_f4c4ca82ff27e178b4474d8130cc1f02
#
_entry.id   f4c4ca82ff27e178b4474d8130cc1f02
#
_cell.length_a   1.000
_cell.length_b   1.000
_cell.length_c   1.000
_cell.angle_alpha   90.00
_cell.angle_beta   90.00
_cell.angle_gamma   90.00
#
_symmetry.space_group_name_H-M   'P 1'
#
loop_
_entity.id
_entity.type
_entity.pdbx_description
1 polymer ?
#
loop_
_entity_poly.entity_id
_entity_poly.type
_entity_poly.pdbx_seq_one_letter_code
_entity_poly.pdbx_strand_id
1 'polypeptide(L)'
;IIVSGTLYGYDMAYVPSEELISGNGYWLRAYEDGEIILISGASAKTSPRDFSLKGKANSLTVNGMDLYFGVEMSADDTPSYSLPPKPPSGAFDIRFSGDTRIMMDKAEIEVMSPYETITINYDVVLDAGEHMNWVLSTAGGEEYILEQESEIAVPFAGRFTLEKRAVIPETIALHQNYPNPFNPVTN
;
A
#
# COMPACT_ATOMS: atom_id res chain seq x y z
N ILE A 1 -21.71 -1.50 -16.14
CA ILE A 1 -21.45 -0.34 -15.23
C ILE A 1 -20.25 0.39 -15.80
N ILE A 2 -20.46 1.60 -16.30
CA ILE A 2 -19.44 2.42 -16.98
C ILE A 2 -18.39 2.97 -15.98
N VAL A 3 -18.80 3.13 -14.73
CA VAL A 3 -17.96 3.70 -13.67
C VAL A 3 -17.68 2.63 -12.62
N SER A 4 -16.43 2.48 -12.28
CA SER A 4 -16.00 1.61 -11.18
C SER A 4 -14.84 2.26 -10.44
N GLY A 5 -14.74 1.98 -9.15
CA GLY A 5 -13.68 2.47 -8.30
C GLY A 5 -14.15 3.55 -7.33
N THR A 6 -13.19 4.12 -6.67
CA THR A 6 -13.40 5.15 -5.65
C THR A 6 -13.63 6.50 -6.32
N LEU A 7 -14.65 7.22 -5.86
CA LEU A 7 -14.83 8.64 -6.14
C LEU A 7 -13.85 9.43 -5.26
N TYR A 8 -13.08 10.34 -5.84
CA TYR A 8 -12.17 11.19 -5.11
C TYR A 8 -12.59 12.65 -5.17
N GLY A 9 -12.81 13.27 -4.02
CA GLY A 9 -12.79 14.72 -3.86
C GLY A 9 -11.37 15.22 -3.67
N TYR A 10 -11.21 16.54 -3.63
CA TYR A 10 -9.91 17.18 -3.40
C TYR A 10 -10.00 18.21 -2.28
N ASP A 11 -9.22 18.01 -1.22
CA ASP A 11 -9.02 18.93 -0.11
C ASP A 11 -7.55 18.89 0.31
N MET A 12 -6.70 19.64 -0.40
CA MET A 12 -5.22 19.62 -0.27
C MET A 12 -4.58 18.24 -0.51
N ALA A 13 -5.38 17.20 -0.65
CA ALA A 13 -5.06 15.82 -1.03
C ALA A 13 -6.28 15.18 -1.67
N TYR A 14 -6.11 14.04 -2.33
CA TYR A 14 -7.27 13.26 -2.79
C TYR A 14 -7.89 12.52 -1.62
N VAL A 15 -9.18 12.77 -1.39
CA VAL A 15 -9.96 12.16 -0.31
C VAL A 15 -11.07 11.31 -0.92
N PRO A 16 -11.19 10.03 -0.54
CA PRO A 16 -12.33 9.21 -0.94
C PRO A 16 -13.65 9.88 -0.53
N SER A 17 -14.62 9.89 -1.42
CA SER A 17 -15.94 10.50 -1.18
C SER A 17 -17.05 9.55 -1.59
N GLU A 18 -18.11 9.52 -0.81
CA GLU A 18 -19.33 8.75 -1.10
C GLU A 18 -20.43 9.63 -1.68
N GLU A 19 -20.30 10.96 -1.58
CA GLU A 19 -21.29 11.93 -1.98
C GLU A 19 -20.71 12.99 -2.91
N LEU A 20 -21.55 13.48 -3.82
CA LEU A 20 -21.25 14.64 -4.67
C LEU A 20 -21.84 15.89 -4.05
N ILE A 21 -21.00 16.73 -3.47
CA ILE A 21 -21.40 18.03 -2.91
C ILE A 21 -21.36 19.07 -4.01
N SER A 22 -22.46 19.80 -4.17
CA SER A 22 -22.56 20.86 -5.19
C SER A 22 -21.47 21.91 -5.03
N GLY A 23 -20.82 22.28 -6.13
CA GLY A 23 -19.73 23.25 -6.15
C GLY A 23 -18.33 22.68 -5.99
N ASN A 24 -18.19 21.39 -5.66
CA ASN A 24 -16.91 20.72 -5.56
C ASN A 24 -16.57 19.95 -6.85
N GLY A 25 -15.27 19.80 -7.10
CA GLY A 25 -14.76 18.94 -8.17
C GLY A 25 -14.46 17.53 -7.68
N TYR A 26 -14.71 16.55 -8.54
CA TYR A 26 -14.47 15.15 -8.22
C TYR A 26 -13.78 14.44 -9.35
N TRP A 27 -12.95 13.47 -9.00
CA TRP A 27 -12.37 12.49 -9.91
C TRP A 27 -13.09 11.17 -9.81
N LEU A 28 -13.39 10.63 -10.97
CA LEU A 28 -13.96 9.30 -11.07
C LEU A 28 -13.36 8.58 -12.28
N ARG A 29 -13.21 7.28 -12.19
CA ARG A 29 -12.68 6.46 -13.26
C ARG A 29 -13.81 5.82 -14.05
N ALA A 30 -13.79 6.01 -15.37
CA ALA A 30 -14.64 5.28 -16.30
C ALA A 30 -13.81 4.21 -17.04
N TYR A 31 -14.39 3.04 -17.28
CA TYR A 31 -13.74 1.95 -18.03
C TYR A 31 -14.02 2.01 -19.53
N GLU A 32 -15.10 2.64 -19.90
CA GLU A 32 -15.54 2.76 -21.27
C GLU A 32 -16.23 4.10 -21.49
N ASP A 33 -16.38 4.50 -22.72
CA ASP A 33 -17.10 5.69 -23.10
C ASP A 33 -18.56 5.60 -22.72
N GLY A 34 -19.15 6.67 -22.21
CA GLY A 34 -20.54 6.69 -21.78
C GLY A 34 -20.98 8.02 -21.22
N GLU A 35 -22.24 8.09 -20.85
CA GLU A 35 -22.88 9.26 -20.26
C GLU A 35 -23.09 9.07 -18.77
N ILE A 36 -22.73 10.08 -17.97
CA ILE A 36 -22.98 10.14 -16.54
C ILE A 36 -24.02 11.21 -16.28
N ILE A 37 -25.18 10.80 -15.79
CA ILE A 37 -26.28 11.70 -15.48
C ILE A 37 -26.28 11.98 -13.97
N LEU A 38 -26.10 13.25 -13.59
CA LEU A 38 -26.21 13.69 -12.21
C LEU A 38 -27.65 14.15 -11.94
N ILE A 39 -28.31 13.51 -10.98
CA ILE A 39 -29.69 13.83 -10.60
C ILE A 39 -29.69 14.38 -9.18
N SER A 40 -30.14 15.63 -9.03
CA SER A 40 -30.27 16.25 -7.70
C SER A 40 -31.37 15.58 -6.87
N GLY A 41 -31.10 15.31 -5.59
CA GLY A 41 -32.05 14.69 -4.67
C GLY A 41 -32.29 13.19 -4.87
N ALA A 42 -31.54 12.54 -5.72
CA ALA A 42 -31.58 11.08 -5.83
C ALA A 42 -30.75 10.46 -4.68
N SER A 43 -31.40 9.64 -3.85
CA SER A 43 -30.68 8.74 -2.95
C SER A 43 -30.18 7.53 -3.75
N ALA A 44 -28.91 7.22 -3.64
CA ALA A 44 -28.37 5.99 -4.21
C ALA A 44 -29.12 4.79 -3.59
N LYS A 45 -29.71 3.95 -4.44
CA LYS A 45 -30.40 2.72 -3.99
C LYS A 45 -29.47 1.54 -3.75
N THR A 46 -28.18 1.70 -4.05
CA THR A 46 -27.15 0.68 -3.85
C THR A 46 -26.26 1.11 -2.70
N SER A 47 -26.02 0.21 -1.75
CA SER A 47 -25.01 0.45 -0.72
C SER A 47 -23.67 0.80 -1.38
N PRO A 48 -22.96 1.83 -0.89
CA PRO A 48 -21.62 2.15 -1.36
C PRO A 48 -20.76 0.88 -1.35
N ARG A 49 -19.98 0.64 -2.39
CA ARG A 49 -18.96 -0.39 -2.34
C ARG A 49 -17.84 0.11 -1.45
N ASP A 50 -17.62 -0.57 -0.34
CA ASP A 50 -16.46 -0.34 0.50
C ASP A 50 -15.21 -0.94 -0.19
N PHE A 51 -14.32 -0.07 -0.65
CA PHE A 51 -13.03 -0.44 -1.23
C PHE A 51 -11.91 -0.46 -0.19
N SER A 52 -12.23 -0.25 1.09
CA SER A 52 -11.25 -0.37 2.17
C SER A 52 -10.89 -1.84 2.40
N LEU A 53 -9.59 -2.12 2.39
CA LEU A 53 -9.03 -3.42 2.77
C LEU A 53 -8.46 -3.39 4.19
N LYS A 54 -8.74 -2.36 4.97
CA LYS A 54 -8.27 -2.20 6.34
C LYS A 54 -8.69 -3.39 7.20
N GLY A 55 -7.74 -4.01 7.90
CA GLY A 55 -7.95 -5.23 8.68
C GLY A 55 -8.13 -6.51 7.86
N LYS A 56 -8.08 -6.43 6.52
CA LYS A 56 -8.14 -7.59 5.59
C LYS A 56 -6.86 -7.76 4.79
N ALA A 57 -6.09 -6.70 4.65
CA ALA A 57 -4.80 -6.67 3.96
C ALA A 57 -3.81 -5.88 4.80
N ASN A 58 -2.51 -6.08 4.55
CA ASN A 58 -1.49 -5.23 5.13
C ASN A 58 -1.68 -3.80 4.63
N SER A 59 -1.46 -2.82 5.49
CA SER A 59 -1.65 -1.42 5.14
C SER A 59 -0.54 -0.52 5.64
N LEU A 60 -0.28 0.53 4.88
CA LEU A 60 0.45 1.73 5.29
C LEU A 60 -0.51 2.90 5.27
N THR A 61 -0.62 3.63 6.36
CA THR A 61 -1.46 4.84 6.46
C THR A 61 -0.59 6.05 6.72
N VAL A 62 -0.65 7.04 5.83
CA VAL A 62 0.05 8.32 5.98
C VAL A 62 -0.93 9.45 5.73
N ASN A 63 -1.06 10.36 6.70
CA ASN A 63 -2.04 11.46 6.64
C ASN A 63 -3.47 11.02 6.26
N GLY A 64 -3.90 9.86 6.76
CA GLY A 64 -5.23 9.30 6.48
C GLY A 64 -5.39 8.66 5.10
N MET A 65 -4.34 8.58 4.30
CA MET A 65 -4.34 7.86 3.03
C MET A 65 -3.76 6.45 3.22
N ASP A 66 -4.54 5.44 2.81
CA ASP A 66 -4.16 4.04 2.95
C ASP A 66 -3.57 3.49 1.63
N LEU A 67 -2.44 2.81 1.75
CA LEU A 67 -1.85 1.94 0.74
C LEU A 67 -1.92 0.51 1.24
N TYR A 68 -2.28 -0.45 0.38
CA TYR A 68 -2.41 -1.86 0.73
C TYR A 68 -1.35 -2.70 0.03
N PHE A 69 -0.75 -3.63 0.76
CA PHE A 69 0.35 -4.44 0.24
C PHE A 69 0.24 -5.92 0.60
N GLY A 70 0.90 -6.76 -0.18
CA GLY A 70 0.81 -8.20 -0.05
C GLY A 70 -0.54 -8.75 -0.53
N VAL A 71 -1.22 -8.03 -1.40
CA VAL A 71 -2.56 -8.38 -1.89
C VAL A 71 -2.47 -8.84 -3.32
N GLU A 72 -2.92 -10.06 -3.57
CA GLU A 72 -3.18 -10.54 -4.92
C GLU A 72 -4.57 -10.06 -5.36
N MET A 73 -4.62 -9.36 -6.48
CA MET A 73 -5.85 -8.77 -6.98
C MET A 73 -6.12 -9.22 -8.41
N SER A 74 -7.38 -9.46 -8.73
CA SER A 74 -7.78 -9.75 -10.10
C SER A 74 -7.58 -8.54 -11.01
N ALA A 75 -7.39 -8.77 -12.30
CA ALA A 75 -7.30 -7.68 -13.28
C ALA A 75 -8.57 -6.81 -13.30
N ASP A 76 -9.72 -7.39 -13.01
CA ASP A 76 -11.01 -6.70 -12.98
C ASP A 76 -11.18 -5.80 -11.75
N ASP A 77 -10.56 -6.15 -10.62
CA ASP A 77 -10.66 -5.39 -9.38
C ASP A 77 -9.56 -4.34 -9.23
N THR A 78 -8.38 -4.57 -9.82
CA THR A 78 -7.23 -3.65 -9.78
C THR A 78 -7.58 -2.19 -10.10
N PRO A 79 -8.40 -1.90 -11.13
CA PRO A 79 -8.79 -0.53 -11.44
C PRO A 79 -9.52 0.20 -10.32
N SER A 80 -10.18 -0.52 -9.41
CA SER A 80 -10.87 0.07 -8.25
C SER A 80 -9.92 0.73 -7.25
N TYR A 81 -8.64 0.37 -7.31
CA TYR A 81 -7.59 0.92 -6.45
C TYR A 81 -6.66 1.89 -7.18
N SER A 82 -7.00 2.26 -8.42
CA SER A 82 -6.26 3.28 -9.15
C SER A 82 -6.50 4.66 -8.56
N LEU A 83 -5.46 5.47 -8.54
CA LEU A 83 -5.49 6.85 -8.09
C LEU A 83 -5.67 7.82 -9.27
N PRO A 84 -6.23 9.01 -9.02
CA PRO A 84 -6.21 10.12 -9.98
C PRO A 84 -4.76 10.48 -10.39
N PRO A 85 -4.58 11.25 -11.47
CA PRO A 85 -3.29 11.86 -11.78
C PRO A 85 -2.72 12.59 -10.56
N LYS A 86 -1.39 12.67 -10.45
CA LYS A 86 -0.73 13.36 -9.33
C LYS A 86 -1.29 14.78 -9.16
N PRO A 87 -1.59 15.19 -7.92
CA PRO A 87 -2.08 16.53 -7.66
C PRO A 87 -0.99 17.58 -7.94
N PRO A 88 -1.35 18.88 -7.98
CA PRO A 88 -0.38 19.95 -8.11
C PRO A 88 0.68 19.92 -7.00
N SER A 89 1.87 20.45 -7.29
CA SER A 89 2.95 20.58 -6.30
C SER A 89 2.49 21.37 -5.08
N GLY A 90 2.89 20.89 -3.88
CA GLY A 90 2.49 21.46 -2.59
C GLY A 90 1.31 20.75 -1.94
N ALA A 91 0.59 19.90 -2.65
CA ALA A 91 -0.37 18.98 -2.07
C ALA A 91 0.33 17.77 -1.46
N PHE A 92 -0.34 17.12 -0.50
CA PHE A 92 0.09 15.82 -0.03
C PHE A 92 -0.41 14.72 -0.99
N ASP A 93 0.46 13.77 -1.32
CA ASP A 93 0.11 12.59 -2.09
C ASP A 93 1.02 11.43 -1.73
N ILE A 94 0.45 10.23 -1.67
CA ILE A 94 1.19 8.98 -1.51
C ILE A 94 0.56 7.90 -2.38
N ARG A 95 1.38 7.19 -3.14
CA ARG A 95 0.94 6.15 -4.08
C ARG A 95 2.04 5.14 -4.36
N PHE A 96 1.66 3.95 -4.76
CA PHE A 96 2.60 3.06 -5.44
C PHE A 96 2.82 3.52 -6.87
N SER A 97 4.00 3.26 -7.40
CA SER A 97 4.32 3.48 -8.82
C SER A 97 3.28 2.80 -9.71
N GLY A 98 2.81 3.54 -10.74
CA GLY A 98 1.69 3.10 -11.57
C GLY A 98 0.34 3.65 -11.12
N ASP A 99 0.33 4.68 -10.28
CA ASP A 99 -0.88 5.38 -9.82
C ASP A 99 -1.91 4.44 -9.16
N THR A 100 -1.45 3.59 -8.25
CA THR A 100 -2.27 2.63 -7.54
C THR A 100 -2.08 2.68 -6.03
N ARG A 101 -3.10 2.23 -5.29
CA ARG A 101 -3.07 2.06 -3.83
C ARG A 101 -2.78 0.63 -3.38
N ILE A 102 -2.58 -0.30 -4.32
CA ILE A 102 -2.29 -1.69 -3.98
C ILE A 102 -1.02 -2.20 -4.65
N MET A 103 -0.36 -3.15 -4.00
CA MET A 103 0.79 -3.86 -4.54
C MET A 103 0.85 -5.30 -4.00
N MET A 104 1.53 -6.19 -4.72
CA MET A 104 1.69 -7.59 -4.33
C MET A 104 3.00 -7.82 -3.54
N ASP A 105 4.14 -7.86 -4.19
CA ASP A 105 5.40 -8.29 -3.58
C ASP A 105 6.45 -7.19 -3.45
N LYS A 106 6.50 -6.28 -4.41
CA LYS A 106 7.47 -5.18 -4.45
C LYS A 106 6.92 -4.00 -5.24
N ALA A 107 7.04 -2.80 -4.68
CA ALA A 107 6.76 -1.56 -5.39
C ALA A 107 7.58 -0.39 -4.81
N GLU A 108 7.75 0.62 -5.64
CA GLU A 108 8.20 1.93 -5.20
C GLU A 108 6.98 2.72 -4.71
N ILE A 109 7.11 3.36 -3.56
CA ILE A 109 6.15 4.32 -3.02
C ILE A 109 6.64 5.71 -3.39
N GLU A 110 5.81 6.45 -4.09
CA GLU A 110 6.05 7.85 -4.41
C GLU A 110 5.32 8.73 -3.41
N VAL A 111 6.03 9.68 -2.83
CA VAL A 111 5.49 10.58 -1.82
C VAL A 111 5.72 12.02 -2.24
N MET A 112 4.67 12.82 -2.14
CA MET A 112 4.73 14.26 -2.22
C MET A 112 4.20 14.84 -0.92
N SER A 113 5.04 15.57 -0.21
CA SER A 113 4.71 16.12 1.12
C SER A 113 5.34 17.49 1.29
N PRO A 114 4.62 18.43 1.90
CA PRO A 114 5.20 19.71 2.32
C PRO A 114 6.00 19.61 3.64
N TYR A 115 6.04 18.44 4.28
CA TYR A 115 6.66 18.22 5.58
C TYR A 115 8.02 17.54 5.44
N GLU A 116 8.96 17.85 6.35
CA GLU A 116 10.31 17.26 6.38
C GLU A 116 10.34 15.86 7.00
N THR A 117 9.32 15.50 7.75
CA THR A 117 9.17 14.17 8.36
C THR A 117 7.77 13.69 8.10
N ILE A 118 7.63 12.42 7.82
CA ILE A 118 6.33 11.76 7.67
C ILE A 118 6.20 10.64 8.69
N THR A 119 5.01 10.54 9.26
CA THR A 119 4.62 9.45 10.14
C THR A 119 3.87 8.41 9.33
N ILE A 120 4.37 7.19 9.34
CA ILE A 120 3.77 6.06 8.67
C ILE A 120 3.22 5.12 9.75
N ASN A 121 1.92 4.99 9.82
CA ASN A 121 1.26 3.93 10.57
C ASN A 121 1.16 2.71 9.68
N TYR A 122 1.42 1.53 10.20
CA TYR A 122 1.30 0.30 9.43
C TYR A 122 0.65 -0.80 10.24
N ASP A 123 -0.03 -1.70 9.52
CA ASP A 123 -0.69 -2.87 10.08
C ASP A 123 -0.39 -4.07 9.16
N VAL A 124 0.35 -5.05 9.68
CA VAL A 124 0.73 -6.26 8.96
C VAL A 124 -0.13 -7.41 9.48
N VAL A 125 -1.26 -7.63 8.82
CA VAL A 125 -2.24 -8.69 9.16
C VAL A 125 -2.02 -9.98 8.39
N LEU A 126 -1.35 -9.91 7.23
CA LEU A 126 -1.02 -11.05 6.38
C LEU A 126 0.46 -11.38 6.51
N ASP A 127 0.74 -12.64 6.81
CA ASP A 127 2.11 -13.13 6.86
C ASP A 127 2.84 -12.89 5.52
N ALA A 128 4.07 -12.44 5.59
CA ALA A 128 4.92 -12.27 4.42
C ALA A 128 5.31 -13.61 3.77
N GLY A 129 5.14 -14.71 4.49
CA GLY A 129 5.57 -16.06 4.15
C GLY A 129 6.70 -16.55 5.05
N GLU A 130 6.95 -17.87 5.03
CA GLU A 130 7.97 -18.48 5.87
C GLU A 130 9.35 -17.87 5.60
N HIS A 131 10.00 -17.39 6.65
CA HIS A 131 11.30 -16.71 6.59
C HIS A 131 11.34 -15.43 5.72
N MET A 132 10.23 -14.73 5.60
CA MET A 132 10.14 -13.48 4.85
C MET A 132 9.66 -12.35 5.76
N ASN A 133 10.18 -11.14 5.54
CA ASN A 133 9.71 -9.91 6.19
C ASN A 133 9.32 -8.86 5.15
N TRP A 134 8.41 -7.99 5.52
CA TRP A 134 8.17 -6.75 4.79
C TRP A 134 9.21 -5.71 5.20
N VAL A 135 9.90 -5.15 4.23
CA VAL A 135 10.94 -4.14 4.46
C VAL A 135 10.62 -2.89 3.68
N LEU A 136 10.54 -1.77 4.40
CA LEU A 136 10.45 -0.43 3.83
C LEU A 136 11.86 0.18 3.82
N SER A 137 12.35 0.55 2.65
CA SER A 137 13.68 1.13 2.48
C SER A 137 13.57 2.57 1.96
N THR A 138 14.39 3.48 2.50
CA THR A 138 14.55 4.83 1.99
C THR A 138 15.57 4.87 0.87
N ALA A 139 15.55 5.93 0.05
CA ALA A 139 16.60 6.18 -0.94
C ALA A 139 18.00 6.38 -0.30
N GLY A 140 18.06 6.75 0.98
CA GLY A 140 19.29 6.88 1.76
C GLY A 140 19.86 5.55 2.26
N GLY A 141 19.14 4.43 2.08
CA GLY A 141 19.56 3.11 2.52
C GLY A 141 19.13 2.75 3.94
N GLU A 142 18.32 3.58 4.60
CA GLU A 142 17.70 3.21 5.87
C GLU A 142 16.60 2.18 5.61
N GLU A 143 16.52 1.17 6.48
CA GLU A 143 15.58 0.06 6.36
C GLU A 143 14.75 -0.10 7.62
N TYR A 144 13.46 -0.34 7.43
CA TYR A 144 12.49 -0.57 8.49
C TYR A 144 11.77 -1.88 8.22
N ILE A 145 11.89 -2.82 9.17
CA ILE A 145 11.13 -4.07 9.11
C ILE A 145 9.74 -3.79 9.64
N LEU A 146 8.72 -4.13 8.87
CA LEU A 146 7.32 -3.93 9.23
C LEU A 146 6.76 -5.23 9.81
N GLU A 147 6.45 -5.22 11.10
CA GLU A 147 5.89 -6.35 11.83
C GLU A 147 4.71 -5.90 12.68
N GLN A 148 3.60 -6.63 12.60
CA GLN A 148 2.39 -6.34 13.36
C GLN A 148 1.81 -4.94 13.06
N GLU A 149 1.23 -4.28 14.05
CA GLU A 149 0.74 -2.91 13.98
C GLU A 149 1.71 -2.00 14.74
N SER A 150 2.19 -0.95 14.09
CA SER A 150 3.07 0.03 14.71
C SER A 150 3.13 1.33 13.91
N GLU A 151 3.95 2.25 14.39
CA GLU A 151 4.18 3.57 13.79
C GLU A 151 5.68 3.82 13.67
N ILE A 152 6.09 4.39 12.54
CA ILE A 152 7.45 4.87 12.33
C ILE A 152 7.44 6.32 11.84
N ALA A 153 8.37 7.13 12.34
CA ALA A 153 8.63 8.45 11.80
C ALA A 153 9.89 8.36 10.93
N VAL A 154 9.75 8.72 9.66
CA VAL A 154 10.86 8.69 8.71
C VAL A 154 11.13 10.08 8.15
N PRO A 155 12.40 10.43 7.88
CA PRO A 155 12.72 11.64 7.14
C PRO A 155 12.00 11.62 5.79
N PHE A 156 11.55 12.79 5.35
CA PHE A 156 10.90 12.89 4.05
C PHE A 156 11.87 12.43 2.95
N ALA A 157 11.43 11.46 2.18
CA ALA A 157 12.03 11.08 0.92
C ALA A 157 10.93 11.04 -0.14
N GLY A 158 11.19 11.56 -1.32
CA GLY A 158 10.21 11.52 -2.43
C GLY A 158 9.88 10.11 -2.89
N ARG A 159 10.68 9.11 -2.45
CA ARG A 159 10.53 7.70 -2.80
C ARG A 159 10.99 6.79 -1.69
N PHE A 160 10.24 5.70 -1.53
CA PHE A 160 10.57 4.55 -0.69
C PHE A 160 10.38 3.29 -1.53
N THR A 161 11.04 2.21 -1.14
CA THR A 161 10.78 0.89 -1.69
C THR A 161 10.17 0.01 -0.62
N LEU A 162 9.04 -0.63 -0.91
CA LEU A 162 8.44 -1.64 -0.06
C LEU A 162 8.53 -2.99 -0.77
N GLU A 163 9.11 -3.98 -0.10
CA GLU A 163 9.27 -5.32 -0.67
C GLU A 163 9.26 -6.42 0.38
N LYS A 164 8.88 -7.63 -0.03
CA LYS A 164 9.17 -8.84 0.74
C LYS A 164 10.64 -9.20 0.59
N ARG A 165 11.30 -9.46 1.71
CA ARG A 165 12.71 -9.85 1.74
C ARG A 165 12.92 -11.07 2.62
N ALA A 166 13.79 -11.98 2.20
CA ALA A 166 14.16 -13.13 3.01
C ALA A 166 14.86 -12.69 4.30
N VAL A 167 14.48 -13.32 5.41
CA VAL A 167 15.18 -13.16 6.70
C VAL A 167 16.51 -13.90 6.58
N ILE A 168 17.60 -13.15 6.65
CA ILE A 168 18.94 -13.75 6.74
C ILE A 168 19.19 -14.06 8.21
N PRO A 169 19.32 -15.34 8.64
CA PRO A 169 19.64 -15.65 10.02
C PRO A 169 20.98 -15.02 10.41
N GLU A 170 20.98 -14.27 11.50
CA GLU A 170 22.21 -13.63 12.02
C GLU A 170 23.28 -14.62 12.47
N THR A 171 22.88 -15.87 12.71
CA THR A 171 23.79 -16.95 13.13
C THR A 171 23.61 -18.19 12.30
N ILE A 172 24.65 -18.54 11.54
CA ILE A 172 24.77 -19.87 10.93
C ILE A 172 25.37 -20.79 11.99
N ALA A 173 24.55 -21.51 12.72
CA ALA A 173 25.00 -22.58 13.61
C ALA A 173 25.22 -23.87 12.81
N LEU A 174 26.45 -24.15 12.47
CA LEU A 174 26.81 -25.47 11.99
C LEU A 174 26.83 -26.44 13.18
N HIS A 175 25.77 -27.21 13.36
CA HIS A 175 25.75 -28.29 14.30
C HIS A 175 26.67 -29.38 13.79
N GLN A 176 27.67 -29.74 14.60
CA GLN A 176 28.55 -30.85 14.34
C GLN A 176 27.73 -32.14 14.19
N ASN A 177 27.90 -32.83 13.08
CA ASN A 177 27.19 -34.07 12.82
C ASN A 177 27.54 -35.09 13.92
N TYR A 178 26.60 -35.47 14.74
CA TYR A 178 26.80 -36.47 15.78
C TYR A 178 25.87 -37.68 15.52
N PRO A 179 26.38 -38.89 15.46
CA PRO A 179 27.76 -39.31 15.67
C PRO A 179 28.65 -39.04 14.45
N ASN A 180 29.92 -38.65 14.73
CA ASN A 180 30.95 -38.57 13.70
C ASN A 180 31.19 -39.99 13.15
N PRO A 181 30.89 -40.30 11.87
CA PRO A 181 30.96 -41.65 11.36
C PRO A 181 32.39 -42.13 11.13
N PHE A 182 33.39 -41.29 11.38
CA PHE A 182 34.79 -41.60 11.16
C PHE A 182 35.59 -41.73 12.45
N ASN A 183 35.39 -42.82 13.15
CA ASN A 183 36.42 -43.36 14.02
C ASN A 183 36.63 -44.84 13.65
N PRO A 184 37.42 -45.16 12.57
CA PRO A 184 37.80 -46.52 12.33
C PRO A 184 38.78 -46.95 13.44
N VAL A 185 38.31 -47.79 14.35
CA VAL A 185 39.19 -48.53 15.24
C VAL A 185 39.93 -49.55 14.36
N THR A 186 41.16 -49.24 14.02
CA THR A 186 42.09 -50.25 13.44
C THR A 186 42.70 -51.02 14.60
N ASN A 187 42.41 -52.31 14.66
CA ASN A 187 43.18 -53.30 15.42
C ASN A 187 44.45 -53.64 14.69
#